data_5fe1dec769b4b5225e1b34c326520e34
#
_entry.id   5fe1dec769b4b5225e1b34c326520e34
#
_cell.length_a   1.000
_cell.length_b   1.000
_cell.length_c   1.000
_cell.angle_alpha   90.00
_cell.angle_beta   90.00
_cell.angle_gamma   90.00
#
_symmetry.space_group_name_H-M   'P 1'
#
loop_
_entity.id
_entity.type
_entity.pdbx_description
1 polymer ?
#
loop_
_entity_poly.entity_id
_entity_poly.type
_entity_poly.pdbx_seq_one_letter_code
_entity_poly.pdbx_strand_id
1 'polypeptide(L)'
;MILVTGGAGFIGSNLVAGLEESGAGPLVVCDRNGVGDDGRTIAKRQLEACIEPEALFPFLDTHRAEMQAVFHLGAISSTMETDASLFARNNYRLSLDLWRWCADANVRFIYASSAATYGDGAMGFDDDGSKAALAALRPLNLYG
;
A
#
# COMPACT_ATOMS: atom_id res chain seq x y z
N MET A 1 14.00 5.75 -7.55
CA MET A 1 12.53 5.94 -7.68
C MET A 1 11.82 5.32 -6.48
N ILE A 2 10.78 5.98 -5.97
CA ILE A 2 9.96 5.48 -4.87
C ILE A 2 8.51 5.43 -5.35
N LEU A 3 7.85 4.29 -5.18
CA LEU A 3 6.45 4.10 -5.54
C LEU A 3 5.57 4.07 -4.29
N VAL A 4 4.44 4.79 -4.32
CA VAL A 4 3.43 4.81 -3.25
C VAL A 4 2.09 4.35 -3.82
N THR A 5 1.62 3.16 -3.45
CA THR A 5 0.25 2.74 -3.78
C THR A 5 -0.74 3.35 -2.79
N GLY A 6 -1.92 3.72 -3.24
CA GLY A 6 -2.87 4.46 -2.41
C GLY A 6 -2.41 5.89 -2.11
N GLY A 7 -1.54 6.43 -2.97
CA GLY A 7 -0.89 7.73 -2.76
C GLY A 7 -1.82 8.94 -2.85
N ALA A 8 -3.00 8.81 -3.47
CA ALA A 8 -4.02 9.85 -3.49
C ALA A 8 -4.97 9.81 -2.28
N GLY A 9 -4.89 8.76 -1.45
CA GLY A 9 -5.65 8.64 -0.21
C GLY A 9 -5.12 9.57 0.89
N PHE A 10 -5.85 9.61 2.03
CA PHE A 10 -5.50 10.52 3.14
C PHE A 10 -4.08 10.28 3.69
N ILE A 11 -3.72 9.04 4.02
CA ILE A 11 -2.38 8.72 4.54
C ILE A 11 -1.34 8.85 3.42
N GLY A 12 -1.64 8.28 2.25
CA GLY A 12 -0.71 8.26 1.12
C GLY A 12 -0.30 9.65 0.64
N SER A 13 -1.24 10.58 0.52
CA SER A 13 -0.95 11.95 0.07
C SER A 13 -0.06 12.72 1.05
N ASN A 14 -0.21 12.49 2.36
CA ASN A 14 0.67 13.06 3.37
C ASN A 14 2.07 12.42 3.32
N LEU A 15 2.16 11.10 3.10
CA LEU A 15 3.45 10.43 2.91
C LEU A 15 4.17 10.96 1.67
N VAL A 16 3.46 11.10 0.53
CA VAL A 16 4.02 11.66 -0.70
C VAL A 16 4.56 13.07 -0.47
N ALA A 17 3.80 13.92 0.27
CA ALA A 17 4.24 15.26 0.63
C ALA A 17 5.54 15.22 1.46
N GLY A 18 5.61 14.40 2.50
CA GLY A 18 6.80 14.27 3.34
C GLY A 18 8.02 13.73 2.60
N LEU A 19 7.83 12.78 1.69
CA LEU A 19 8.89 12.27 0.84
C LEU A 19 9.43 13.36 -0.09
N GLU A 20 8.55 14.13 -0.74
CA GLU A 20 8.93 15.26 -1.59
C GLU A 20 9.69 16.32 -0.80
N GLU A 21 9.19 16.74 0.36
CA GLU A 21 9.81 17.73 1.24
C GLU A 21 11.19 17.29 1.74
N SER A 22 11.40 15.99 1.92
CA SER A 22 12.70 15.42 2.31
C SER A 22 13.68 15.31 1.14
N GLY A 23 13.27 15.65 -0.07
CA GLY A 23 14.07 15.47 -1.29
C GLY A 23 14.20 14.01 -1.74
N ALA A 24 13.37 13.11 -1.21
CA ALA A 24 13.34 11.72 -1.66
C ALA A 24 12.61 11.62 -3.01
N GLY A 25 13.14 10.81 -3.90
CA GLY A 25 12.49 10.64 -5.20
C GLY A 25 13.45 10.21 -6.29
N PRO A 26 13.00 10.13 -7.52
CA PRO A 26 11.67 10.47 -8.09
C PRO A 26 10.51 9.68 -7.46
N LEU A 27 9.34 10.34 -7.35
CA LEU A 27 8.14 9.79 -6.72
C LEU A 27 7.11 9.35 -7.75
N VAL A 28 6.56 8.17 -7.57
CA VAL A 28 5.47 7.62 -8.39
C VAL A 28 4.29 7.29 -7.49
N VAL A 29 3.10 7.70 -7.89
CA VAL A 29 1.85 7.33 -7.22
C VAL A 29 1.09 6.30 -8.06
N CYS A 30 0.61 5.24 -7.42
CA CYS A 30 -0.32 4.28 -8.02
C CYS A 30 -1.65 4.37 -7.27
N ASP A 31 -2.66 4.95 -7.92
CA ASP A 31 -3.98 5.13 -7.31
C ASP A 31 -5.05 5.36 -8.39
N ARG A 32 -6.26 4.81 -8.20
CA ARG A 32 -7.40 5.06 -9.10
C ARG A 32 -7.82 6.53 -9.09
N ASN A 33 -7.76 7.16 -7.92
CA ASN A 33 -8.16 8.56 -7.73
C ASN A 33 -7.00 9.54 -8.01
N GLY A 34 -5.84 9.05 -8.41
CA GLY A 34 -4.67 9.88 -8.70
C GLY A 34 -4.64 10.40 -10.13
N VAL A 35 -5.40 9.79 -11.03
CA VAL A 35 -5.44 10.12 -12.46
C VAL A 35 -6.71 10.91 -12.76
N GLY A 36 -6.57 12.12 -13.34
CA GLY A 36 -7.69 13.00 -13.67
C GLY A 36 -8.10 13.98 -12.56
N ASP A 37 -9.36 14.46 -12.62
CA ASP A 37 -9.88 15.53 -11.76
C ASP A 37 -9.97 15.19 -10.27
N ASP A 38 -9.97 13.92 -9.92
CA ASP A 38 -10.06 13.45 -8.53
C ASP A 38 -8.70 13.48 -7.79
N GLY A 39 -7.60 13.69 -8.51
CA GLY A 39 -6.24 13.74 -7.96
C GLY A 39 -5.90 14.99 -7.12
N ARG A 40 -6.89 15.71 -6.57
CA ARG A 40 -6.70 16.98 -5.84
C ARG A 40 -5.72 16.88 -4.67
N THR A 41 -5.64 15.74 -4.01
CA THR A 41 -4.75 15.53 -2.86
C THR A 41 -3.26 15.54 -3.23
N ILE A 42 -2.94 15.16 -4.47
CA ILE A 42 -1.59 15.07 -5.00
C ILE A 42 -1.31 16.05 -6.16
N ALA A 43 -2.31 16.88 -6.55
CA ALA A 43 -2.22 17.79 -7.70
C ALA A 43 -1.09 18.82 -7.61
N LYS A 44 -0.63 19.13 -6.39
CA LYS A 44 0.47 20.09 -6.14
C LYS A 44 1.84 19.41 -5.99
N ARG A 45 1.90 18.09 -6.11
CA ARG A 45 3.14 17.32 -5.93
C ARG A 45 3.91 17.19 -7.23
N GLN A 46 5.22 17.21 -7.11
CA GLN A 46 6.12 16.93 -8.26
C GLN A 46 6.33 15.42 -8.35
N LEU A 47 5.51 14.78 -9.17
CA LEU A 47 5.55 13.35 -9.38
C LEU A 47 6.21 13.03 -10.72
N GLU A 48 7.03 11.97 -10.75
CA GLU A 48 7.55 11.38 -11.99
C GLU A 48 6.40 10.79 -12.82
N ALA A 49 5.49 10.08 -12.13
CA ALA A 49 4.30 9.52 -12.76
C ALA A 49 3.17 9.33 -11.76
N CYS A 50 1.93 9.35 -12.28
CA CYS A 50 0.75 8.84 -11.59
C CYS A 50 0.14 7.75 -12.47
N ILE A 51 0.00 6.54 -11.95
CA ILE A 51 -0.42 5.36 -12.71
C ILE A 51 -1.65 4.71 -12.11
N GLU A 52 -2.45 4.09 -12.96
CA GLU A 52 -3.56 3.23 -12.56
C GLU A 52 -3.06 1.91 -11.97
N PRO A 53 -3.80 1.25 -11.05
CA PRO A 53 -3.43 -0.04 -10.49
C PRO A 53 -3.16 -1.14 -11.52
N GLU A 54 -3.84 -1.09 -12.66
CA GLU A 54 -3.69 -2.04 -13.76
C GLU A 54 -2.33 -1.93 -14.45
N ALA A 55 -1.70 -0.76 -14.40
CA ALA A 55 -0.37 -0.50 -14.96
C ALA A 55 0.77 -0.80 -13.96
N LEU A 56 0.46 -1.16 -12.70
CA LEU A 56 1.44 -1.26 -11.61
C LEU A 56 2.60 -2.21 -11.92
N PHE A 57 2.33 -3.47 -12.20
CA PHE A 57 3.40 -4.46 -12.47
C PHE A 57 4.16 -4.20 -13.77
N PRO A 58 3.51 -3.88 -14.90
CA PRO A 58 4.23 -3.43 -16.11
C PRO A 58 5.16 -2.24 -15.85
N PHE A 59 4.74 -1.27 -15.05
CA PHE A 59 5.56 -0.12 -14.68
C PHE A 59 6.78 -0.55 -13.83
N LEU A 60 6.53 -1.37 -12.80
CA LEU A 60 7.58 -1.89 -11.91
C LEU A 60 8.64 -2.69 -12.70
N ASP A 61 8.23 -3.53 -13.63
CA ASP A 61 9.14 -4.34 -14.44
C ASP A 61 9.99 -3.47 -15.38
N THR A 62 9.39 -2.42 -15.95
CA THR A 62 10.10 -1.48 -16.83
C THR A 62 11.14 -0.66 -16.07
N HIS A 63 10.85 -0.26 -14.81
CA HIS A 63 11.72 0.61 -14.02
C HIS A 63 12.46 -0.14 -12.89
N ARG A 64 12.58 -1.46 -13.05
CA ARG A 64 13.12 -2.35 -12.00
C ARG A 64 14.48 -1.88 -11.45
N ALA A 65 15.39 -1.46 -12.30
CA ALA A 65 16.73 -1.03 -11.91
C ALA A 65 16.76 0.33 -11.17
N GLU A 66 15.71 1.12 -11.32
CA GLU A 66 15.59 2.45 -10.71
C GLU A 66 14.82 2.43 -9.39
N MET A 67 14.09 1.34 -9.14
CA MET A 67 13.22 1.23 -7.97
C MET A 67 14.03 1.04 -6.68
N GLN A 68 13.80 1.90 -5.70
CA GLN A 68 14.48 1.89 -4.40
C GLN A 68 13.56 1.40 -3.27
N ALA A 69 12.28 1.81 -3.32
CA ALA A 69 11.30 1.44 -2.32
C ALA A 69 9.87 1.45 -2.87
N VAL A 70 9.04 0.59 -2.29
CA VAL A 70 7.59 0.57 -2.50
C VAL A 70 6.91 0.75 -1.15
N PHE A 71 6.12 1.82 -1.02
CA PHE A 71 5.19 2.01 0.09
C PHE A 71 3.80 1.55 -0.33
N HIS A 72 3.36 0.45 0.25
CA HIS A 72 2.06 -0.14 -0.09
C HIS A 72 1.00 0.24 0.93
N LEU A 73 0.21 1.27 0.61
CA LEU A 73 -0.89 1.80 1.42
C LEU A 73 -2.26 1.56 0.76
N GLY A 74 -2.25 1.21 -0.53
CA GLY A 74 -3.47 0.97 -1.30
C GLY A 74 -4.18 -0.29 -0.85
N ALA A 75 -5.39 -0.13 -0.32
CA ALA A 75 -6.26 -1.21 0.12
C ALA A 75 -7.73 -0.80 0.07
N ILE A 76 -8.62 -1.79 0.01
CA ILE A 76 -10.02 -1.58 0.34
C ILE A 76 -10.13 -1.60 1.86
N SER A 77 -10.37 -0.44 2.46
CA SER A 77 -10.39 -0.26 3.92
C SER A 77 -11.80 -0.20 4.52
N SER A 78 -12.84 -0.37 3.71
CA SER A 78 -14.23 -0.38 4.17
C SER A 78 -14.49 -1.62 5.02
N THR A 79 -14.84 -1.42 6.30
CA THR A 79 -15.26 -2.52 7.20
C THR A 79 -16.69 -3.01 6.91
N MET A 80 -17.43 -2.30 6.05
CA MET A 80 -18.79 -2.64 5.62
C MET A 80 -18.82 -3.44 4.31
N GLU A 81 -17.68 -3.58 3.64
CA GLU A 81 -17.59 -4.38 2.42
C GLU A 81 -17.71 -5.87 2.75
N THR A 82 -18.52 -6.57 2.00
CA THR A 82 -18.82 -7.99 2.21
C THR A 82 -18.32 -8.90 1.09
N ASP A 83 -17.84 -8.33 -0.02
CA ASP A 83 -17.30 -9.12 -1.12
C ASP A 83 -15.89 -9.64 -0.77
N ALA A 84 -15.84 -10.87 -0.30
CA ALA A 84 -14.59 -11.54 0.03
C ALA A 84 -13.63 -11.68 -1.17
N SER A 85 -14.16 -11.79 -2.40
CA SER A 85 -13.34 -11.89 -3.61
C SER A 85 -12.61 -10.59 -3.90
N LEU A 86 -13.25 -9.47 -3.59
CA LEU A 86 -12.69 -8.13 -3.72
C LEU A 86 -11.51 -7.93 -2.76
N PHE A 87 -11.66 -8.33 -1.47
CA PHE A 87 -10.58 -8.30 -0.49
C PHE A 87 -9.44 -9.24 -0.86
N ALA A 88 -9.76 -10.47 -1.26
CA ALA A 88 -8.75 -11.46 -1.64
C ALA A 88 -7.89 -10.96 -2.81
N ARG A 89 -8.48 -10.27 -3.77
CA ARG A 89 -7.76 -9.73 -4.94
C ARG A 89 -6.97 -8.48 -4.61
N ASN A 90 -7.60 -7.48 -3.98
CA ASN A 90 -7.03 -6.14 -3.85
C ASN A 90 -6.20 -5.96 -2.58
N ASN A 91 -6.48 -6.68 -1.50
CA ASN A 91 -5.72 -6.56 -0.25
C ASN A 91 -4.71 -7.71 -0.12
N TYR A 92 -5.17 -8.95 -0.19
CA TYR A 92 -4.27 -10.09 0.05
C TYR A 92 -3.35 -10.38 -1.15
N ARG A 93 -3.92 -10.66 -2.34
CA ARG A 93 -3.14 -11.07 -3.51
C ARG A 93 -2.19 -9.96 -3.97
N LEU A 94 -2.68 -8.76 -4.09
CA LEU A 94 -1.87 -7.61 -4.51
C LEU A 94 -0.70 -7.36 -3.56
N SER A 95 -0.94 -7.38 -2.24
CA SER A 95 0.13 -7.20 -1.24
C SER A 95 1.17 -8.30 -1.32
N LEU A 96 0.74 -9.56 -1.48
CA LEU A 96 1.62 -10.71 -1.62
C LEU A 96 2.47 -10.65 -2.90
N ASP A 97 1.86 -10.27 -4.03
CA ASP A 97 2.55 -10.20 -5.31
C ASP A 97 3.55 -9.02 -5.33
N LEU A 98 3.20 -7.87 -4.73
CA LEU A 98 4.13 -6.76 -4.53
C LEU A 98 5.31 -7.13 -3.62
N TRP A 99 5.02 -7.80 -2.50
CA TRP A 99 6.09 -8.27 -1.61
C TRP A 99 7.06 -9.21 -2.33
N ARG A 100 6.54 -10.17 -3.11
CA ARG A 100 7.37 -11.10 -3.90
C ARG A 100 8.20 -10.38 -4.94
N TRP A 101 7.58 -9.46 -5.68
CA TRP A 101 8.29 -8.65 -6.67
C TRP A 101 9.42 -7.84 -6.02
N CYS A 102 9.15 -7.17 -4.90
CA CYS A 102 10.16 -6.39 -4.18
C CYS A 102 11.29 -7.28 -3.65
N ALA A 103 10.98 -8.46 -3.11
CA ALA A 103 11.98 -9.41 -2.64
C ALA A 103 12.89 -9.90 -3.78
N ASP A 104 12.30 -10.23 -4.93
CA ASP A 104 13.03 -10.67 -6.13
C ASP A 104 13.87 -9.55 -6.76
N ALA A 105 13.40 -8.30 -6.70
CA ALA A 105 14.09 -7.13 -7.19
C ALA A 105 15.10 -6.53 -6.19
N ASN A 106 15.19 -7.05 -4.97
CA ASN A 106 15.94 -6.47 -3.85
C ASN A 106 15.54 -5.00 -3.56
N VAL A 107 14.23 -4.71 -3.65
CA VAL A 107 13.62 -3.40 -3.40
C VAL A 107 13.02 -3.39 -2.01
N ARG A 108 13.18 -2.27 -1.28
CA ARG A 108 12.58 -2.11 0.05
C ARG A 108 11.06 -2.08 -0.06
N PHE A 109 10.39 -2.92 0.73
CA PHE A 109 8.94 -2.96 0.80
C PHE A 109 8.45 -2.51 2.17
N ILE A 110 7.64 -1.46 2.22
CA ILE A 110 7.00 -0.93 3.41
C ILE A 110 5.48 -1.09 3.23
N TYR A 111 4.86 -1.83 4.12
CA TYR A 111 3.47 -2.23 4.02
C TYR A 111 2.67 -1.70 5.20
N ALA A 112 1.52 -1.07 4.91
CA ALA A 112 0.58 -0.67 5.94
C ALA A 112 -0.32 -1.85 6.32
N SER A 113 -0.16 -2.37 7.53
CA SER A 113 -1.11 -3.27 8.16
C SER A 113 -2.26 -2.49 8.79
N SER A 114 -3.11 -3.15 9.55
CA SER A 114 -4.27 -2.53 10.21
C SER A 114 -4.41 -3.01 11.65
N ALA A 115 -4.80 -2.10 12.55
CA ALA A 115 -5.21 -2.46 13.91
C ALA A 115 -6.43 -3.39 13.93
N ALA A 116 -7.20 -3.49 12.84
CA ALA A 116 -8.31 -4.44 12.71
C ALA A 116 -7.88 -5.91 12.84
N THR A 117 -6.59 -6.22 12.65
CA THR A 117 -6.03 -7.56 12.88
C THR A 117 -6.13 -8.03 14.33
N TYR A 118 -6.13 -7.10 15.29
CA TYR A 118 -6.26 -7.42 16.72
C TYR A 118 -7.69 -7.78 17.15
N GLY A 119 -8.67 -7.60 16.28
CA GLY A 119 -10.06 -7.92 16.54
C GLY A 119 -10.65 -7.05 17.66
N ASP A 120 -11.21 -7.68 18.68
CA ASP A 120 -11.75 -7.03 19.88
C ASP A 120 -10.68 -6.73 20.95
N GLY A 121 -9.44 -7.07 20.68
CA GLY A 121 -8.33 -6.89 21.62
C GLY A 121 -8.25 -7.93 22.74
N ALA A 122 -9.04 -8.99 22.70
CA ALA A 122 -9.02 -10.04 23.74
C ALA A 122 -7.65 -10.73 23.89
N MET A 123 -6.83 -10.70 22.82
CA MET A 123 -5.46 -11.25 22.81
C MET A 123 -4.38 -10.19 23.09
N GLY A 124 -4.77 -8.97 23.48
CA GLY A 124 -3.85 -7.84 23.66
C GLY A 124 -3.57 -7.08 22.37
N PHE A 125 -2.71 -6.06 22.50
CA PHE A 125 -2.26 -5.19 21.39
C PHE A 125 -0.74 -5.16 21.30
N ASP A 126 -0.10 -6.27 21.66
CA ASP A 126 1.37 -6.36 21.63
C ASP A 126 1.88 -6.44 20.20
N ASP A 127 2.97 -5.74 19.93
CA ASP A 127 3.68 -5.79 18.63
C ASP A 127 4.61 -7.02 18.59
N ASP A 128 4.01 -8.21 18.66
CA ASP A 128 4.69 -9.49 18.53
C ASP A 128 4.44 -10.07 17.13
N GLY A 129 5.45 -10.00 16.27
CA GLY A 129 5.43 -10.57 14.92
C GLY A 129 5.69 -12.08 14.85
N SER A 130 5.74 -12.80 15.97
CA SER A 130 5.89 -14.25 15.95
C SER A 130 4.69 -14.94 15.31
N LYS A 131 4.94 -16.07 14.62
CA LYS A 131 3.85 -16.85 13.99
C LYS A 131 2.79 -17.30 15.01
N ALA A 132 3.20 -17.57 16.24
CA ALA A 132 2.26 -18.01 17.29
C ALA A 132 1.35 -16.87 17.73
N ALA A 133 1.89 -15.66 17.97
CA ALA A 133 1.11 -14.49 18.32
C ALA A 133 0.15 -14.09 17.20
N LEU A 134 0.64 -13.99 15.96
CA LEU A 134 -0.21 -13.66 14.81
C LEU A 134 -1.33 -14.69 14.58
N ALA A 135 -1.07 -15.98 14.76
CA ALA A 135 -2.09 -17.02 14.62
C ALA A 135 -3.17 -16.99 15.72
N ALA A 136 -2.89 -16.35 16.84
CA ALA A 136 -3.85 -16.19 17.94
C ALA A 136 -4.85 -15.06 17.72
N LEU A 137 -4.54 -14.09 16.87
CA LEU A 137 -5.40 -12.93 16.59
C LEU A 137 -6.74 -13.36 15.97
N ARG A 138 -7.79 -12.61 16.27
CA ARG A 138 -9.16 -12.90 15.83
C ARG A 138 -9.81 -11.64 15.25
N PRO A 139 -9.50 -11.30 13.99
CA PRO A 139 -10.17 -10.19 13.29
C PRO A 139 -11.68 -10.34 13.28
N LEU A 140 -12.41 -9.22 13.40
CA LEU A 140 -13.88 -9.21 13.48
C LEU A 140 -14.55 -9.13 12.10
N ASN A 141 -13.79 -8.84 11.05
CA ASN A 141 -14.30 -8.67 9.68
C ASN A 141 -13.26 -9.08 8.63
N LEU A 142 -13.68 -9.06 7.37
CA LEU A 142 -12.82 -9.45 6.24
C LEU A 142 -11.60 -8.53 6.03
N TYR A 143 -11.66 -7.29 6.50
CA TYR A 143 -10.55 -6.35 6.37
C TYR A 143 -9.39 -6.68 7.31
N GLY A 144 -9.67 -7.07 8.55
CA GLY A 144 -8.67 -7.52 9.53
C GLY A 144 -8.09 -8.88 9.22
#